data_110fef2a1b3625c79e0d7bfb35aad9bb
#
_entry.id   110fef2a1b3625c79e0d7bfb35aad9bb
#
_cell.length_a   1.000
_cell.length_b   1.000
_cell.length_c   1.000
_cell.angle_alpha   90.00
_cell.angle_beta   90.00
_cell.angle_gamma   90.00
#
_symmetry.space_group_name_H-M   'P 1'
#
loop_
_entity.id
_entity.type
_entity.pdbx_description
1 polymer ?
#
loop_
_entity_poly.entity_id
_entity_poly.type
_entity_poly.pdbx_seq_one_letter_code
_entity_poly.pdbx_strand_id
1 'polypeptide(L)'
;MLRPAAGRAGPAGRLHDGARAARPGRHPVTRPPPGMKERFPALIALTLLIALVAGTWWAADYAQRAIPIDPPRRLTHEMDSWSRDFVMLRTDPTGKPINRLEGKYAEHFPDDDSYHVTAPRAIGQQEANPITVGTSDTAIMEHGGKRIVMNGNAHVHRQQDAKNDALDVRSEQLIILPDDDVIYTDLPAVVLKGNSRMSGTGMRYNNSTRQLQVSASTDVEIASSETGKRPSGGETRNSP
;
A
#
# COMPACT_ATOMS: atom_id res chain seq x y z
N MET A 1 -21.95 19.25 39.42
CA MET A 1 -22.15 20.27 40.47
C MET A 1 -22.72 21.51 39.81
N LEU A 2 -23.77 21.79 40.08
CA LEU A 2 -24.73 22.74 40.69
C LEU A 2 -25.46 23.59 39.65
N ARG A 3 -26.71 23.32 39.50
CA ARG A 3 -27.84 24.28 39.43
C ARG A 3 -27.90 25.10 40.74
N PRO A 4 -28.71 26.18 40.95
CA PRO A 4 -30.05 26.47 40.44
C PRO A 4 -30.32 27.98 40.18
N ALA A 5 -31.41 28.38 39.65
CA ALA A 5 -32.77 28.55 40.09
C ALA A 5 -33.23 30.03 40.21
N ALA A 6 -34.42 30.26 39.74
CA ALA A 6 -35.61 30.91 40.27
C ALA A 6 -35.59 32.44 40.27
N GLY A 7 -36.60 33.15 39.96
CA GLY A 7 -38.04 33.00 40.04
C GLY A 7 -38.67 34.34 40.25
N ARG A 8 -39.96 34.40 40.13
CA ARG A 8 -41.01 35.32 40.65
C ARG A 8 -41.59 36.34 39.68
N ALA A 9 -42.77 36.11 39.19
CA ALA A 9 -44.09 36.31 39.82
C ALA A 9 -44.53 37.80 39.91
N GLY A 10 -45.56 38.07 39.20
CA GLY A 10 -46.58 39.01 39.01
C GLY A 10 -46.78 40.14 40.04
N PRO A 11 -47.78 41.02 39.93
CA PRO A 11 -49.19 40.68 39.78
C PRO A 11 -50.06 41.64 38.94
N ALA A 12 -51.23 41.12 38.59
CA ALA A 12 -52.58 41.60 38.55
C ALA A 12 -52.91 43.08 38.30
N GLY A 13 -53.88 43.29 37.35
CA GLY A 13 -55.04 44.07 37.59
C GLY A 13 -55.16 45.38 36.85
N ARG A 14 -56.02 45.45 35.84
CA ARG A 14 -57.27 46.24 35.88
C ARG A 14 -58.05 46.07 34.60
N LEU A 15 -59.29 45.68 34.79
CA LEU A 15 -60.35 45.81 33.84
C LEU A 15 -60.54 47.28 33.48
N HIS A 16 -60.66 47.60 32.23
CA HIS A 16 -61.44 48.70 31.75
C HIS A 16 -62.23 48.34 30.49
N ASP A 17 -63.49 48.28 30.70
CA ASP A 17 -64.59 48.29 29.72
C ASP A 17 -64.42 49.45 28.78
N GLY A 18 -64.68 49.31 27.51
CA GLY A 18 -64.69 50.47 26.62
C GLY A 18 -64.78 50.08 25.12
N ALA A 19 -66.09 50.02 24.68
CA ALA A 19 -66.55 50.38 23.34
C ALA A 19 -66.01 49.61 22.14
N ARG A 20 -66.79 48.68 21.63
CA ARG A 20 -66.83 48.17 20.27
C ARG A 20 -66.87 49.31 19.27
N ALA A 21 -65.78 49.59 18.60
CA ALA A 21 -65.73 50.25 17.29
C ALA A 21 -65.56 49.21 16.20
N ALA A 22 -66.59 49.09 15.38
CA ALA A 22 -66.62 48.23 14.20
C ALA A 22 -65.45 48.61 13.25
N ARG A 23 -64.49 47.72 13.06
CA ARG A 23 -63.49 47.86 11.99
C ARG A 23 -64.15 47.54 10.65
N PRO A 24 -64.03 48.41 9.64
CA PRO A 24 -64.48 48.10 8.30
C PRO A 24 -63.67 46.93 7.73
N GLY A 25 -64.39 45.99 7.11
CA GLY A 25 -63.86 44.82 6.52
C GLY A 25 -62.75 45.15 5.51
N ARG A 26 -61.56 44.60 5.78
CA ARG A 26 -60.51 44.54 4.75
C ARG A 26 -60.95 43.54 3.72
N HIS A 27 -61.38 44.00 2.57
CA HIS A 27 -61.56 43.17 1.40
C HIS A 27 -60.22 42.56 1.04
N PRO A 28 -60.13 41.22 0.77
CA PRO A 28 -58.92 40.66 0.25
C PRO A 28 -58.64 41.28 -1.11
N VAL A 29 -57.49 41.99 -1.19
CA VAL A 29 -56.97 42.49 -2.48
C VAL A 29 -56.51 41.27 -3.23
N THR A 30 -57.35 40.73 -4.05
CA THR A 30 -56.97 39.72 -5.07
C THR A 30 -56.07 40.44 -6.08
N ARG A 31 -54.73 40.21 -5.96
CA ARG A 31 -53.82 40.70 -6.99
C ARG A 31 -54.21 40.03 -8.30
N PRO A 32 -54.41 40.77 -9.37
CA PRO A 32 -54.66 40.14 -10.68
C PRO A 32 -53.48 39.30 -11.05
N PRO A 33 -53.69 38.15 -11.76
CA PRO A 33 -52.60 37.31 -12.22
C PRO A 33 -51.65 38.15 -13.07
N PRO A 34 -50.32 37.99 -12.92
CA PRO A 34 -49.34 38.78 -13.66
C PRO A 34 -49.58 38.63 -15.15
N GLY A 35 -49.77 39.77 -15.83
CA GLY A 35 -50.06 39.84 -17.25
C GLY A 35 -48.94 39.15 -18.05
N MET A 36 -49.28 38.64 -19.25
CA MET A 36 -48.33 37.91 -20.12
C MET A 36 -47.03 38.69 -20.38
N LYS A 37 -47.08 40.04 -20.33
CA LYS A 37 -45.91 40.94 -20.48
C LYS A 37 -44.93 40.90 -19.30
N GLU A 38 -45.37 40.57 -18.09
CA GLU A 38 -44.49 40.47 -16.90
C GLU A 38 -43.78 39.12 -16.80
N ARG A 39 -44.25 38.11 -17.53
CA ARG A 39 -43.63 36.79 -17.56
C ARG A 39 -42.51 36.66 -18.61
N PHE A 40 -42.45 37.59 -19.58
CA PHE A 40 -41.47 37.60 -20.65
C PHE A 40 -40.02 37.68 -20.13
N PRO A 41 -39.63 38.56 -19.21
CA PRO A 41 -38.26 38.61 -18.69
C PRO A 41 -37.90 37.36 -17.86
N ALA A 42 -38.89 36.79 -17.16
CA ALA A 42 -38.66 35.54 -16.39
C ALA A 42 -38.43 34.33 -17.31
N LEU A 43 -39.13 34.25 -18.44
CA LEU A 43 -38.92 33.21 -19.44
C LEU A 43 -37.57 33.36 -20.13
N ILE A 44 -37.15 34.60 -20.45
CA ILE A 44 -35.81 34.85 -21.02
C ILE A 44 -34.73 34.48 -20.02
N ALA A 45 -34.85 34.83 -18.75
CA ALA A 45 -33.90 34.47 -17.71
C ALA A 45 -33.81 32.93 -17.54
N LEU A 46 -34.95 32.24 -17.58
CA LEU A 46 -35.01 30.78 -17.47
C LEU A 46 -34.32 30.11 -18.67
N THR A 47 -34.56 30.56 -19.91
CA THR A 47 -33.92 30.02 -21.12
C THR A 47 -32.43 30.28 -21.11
N LEU A 48 -31.96 31.43 -20.66
CA LEU A 48 -30.54 31.73 -20.52
C LEU A 48 -29.89 30.85 -19.45
N LEU A 49 -30.57 30.61 -18.33
CA LEU A 49 -30.07 29.71 -17.29
C LEU A 49 -29.94 28.26 -17.80
N ILE A 50 -30.96 27.77 -18.51
CA ILE A 50 -30.92 26.40 -19.10
C ILE A 50 -29.80 26.33 -20.15
N ALA A 51 -29.63 27.31 -20.99
CA ALA A 51 -28.55 27.35 -21.97
C ALA A 51 -27.17 27.37 -21.29
N LEU A 52 -27.00 28.12 -20.22
CA LEU A 52 -25.77 28.16 -19.43
C LEU A 52 -25.45 26.79 -18.79
N VAL A 53 -26.46 26.17 -18.16
CA VAL A 53 -26.28 24.84 -17.54
C VAL A 53 -25.97 23.78 -18.59
N ALA A 54 -26.69 23.79 -19.71
CA ALA A 54 -26.43 22.85 -20.82
C ALA A 54 -25.03 23.06 -21.43
N GLY A 55 -24.63 24.33 -21.59
CA GLY A 55 -23.27 24.67 -22.12
C GLY A 55 -22.16 24.28 -21.17
N THR A 56 -22.32 24.52 -19.86
CA THR A 56 -21.33 24.07 -18.87
C THR A 56 -21.25 22.55 -18.76
N TRP A 57 -22.39 21.87 -18.79
CA TRP A 57 -22.40 20.40 -18.78
C TRP A 57 -21.73 19.84 -20.04
N TRP A 58 -22.06 20.37 -21.22
CA TRP A 58 -21.42 19.95 -22.47
C TRP A 58 -19.92 20.22 -22.48
N ALA A 59 -19.47 21.39 -21.99
CA ALA A 59 -18.05 21.73 -21.90
C ALA A 59 -17.30 20.80 -20.92
N ALA A 60 -17.92 20.44 -19.78
CA ALA A 60 -17.36 19.51 -18.83
C ALA A 60 -17.24 18.09 -19.40
N ASP A 61 -18.29 17.62 -20.09
CA ASP A 61 -18.30 16.31 -20.76
C ASP A 61 -17.27 16.26 -21.90
N TYR A 62 -17.16 17.33 -22.68
CA TYR A 62 -16.13 17.46 -23.71
C TYR A 62 -14.72 17.45 -23.12
N ALA A 63 -14.47 18.19 -22.04
CA ALA A 63 -13.18 18.21 -21.36
C ALA A 63 -12.79 16.83 -20.79
N GLN A 64 -13.75 16.11 -20.22
CA GLN A 64 -13.50 14.75 -19.73
C GLN A 64 -13.17 13.75 -20.85
N ARG A 65 -13.75 13.92 -22.04
CA ARG A 65 -13.46 13.06 -23.19
C ARG A 65 -12.21 13.47 -23.93
N ALA A 66 -11.82 14.75 -23.86
CA ALA A 66 -10.66 15.28 -24.58
C ALA A 66 -9.32 15.01 -23.88
N ILE A 67 -9.35 14.70 -22.58
CA ILE A 67 -8.15 14.35 -21.81
C ILE A 67 -8.18 12.83 -21.62
N PRO A 68 -7.40 12.04 -22.36
CA PRO A 68 -7.20 10.64 -22.02
C PRO A 68 -6.55 10.61 -20.64
N ILE A 69 -7.34 10.21 -19.61
CA ILE A 69 -6.90 10.08 -18.22
C ILE A 69 -5.84 8.99 -18.10
N ASP A 70 -5.79 8.11 -19.10
CA ASP A 70 -4.82 7.03 -19.16
C ASP A 70 -4.16 7.08 -20.55
N PRO A 71 -2.93 7.60 -20.70
CA PRO A 71 -2.24 7.54 -21.95
C PRO A 71 -2.16 6.06 -22.37
N PRO A 72 -2.39 5.73 -23.66
CA PRO A 72 -2.31 4.36 -24.12
C PRO A 72 -0.96 3.79 -23.69
N ARG A 73 -0.95 2.63 -23.02
CA ARG A 73 0.29 1.94 -22.64
C ARG A 73 1.16 1.86 -23.87
N ARG A 74 2.35 2.40 -23.79
CA ARG A 74 3.31 2.29 -24.89
C ARG A 74 3.60 0.81 -25.07
N LEU A 75 3.39 0.31 -26.27
CA LEU A 75 3.73 -1.08 -26.62
C LEU A 75 5.25 -1.28 -26.81
N THR A 76 6.01 -0.20 -26.75
CA THR A 76 7.47 -0.21 -26.85
C THR A 76 8.07 -0.30 -25.45
N HIS A 77 9.00 -1.23 -25.27
CA HIS A 77 9.79 -1.38 -24.03
C HIS A 77 10.85 -0.26 -23.98
N GLU A 78 10.38 0.96 -23.66
CA GLU A 78 11.21 2.15 -23.54
C GLU A 78 11.09 2.70 -22.12
N MET A 79 12.22 3.05 -21.52
CA MET A 79 12.23 3.67 -20.20
C MET A 79 11.55 5.04 -20.25
N ASP A 80 10.72 5.34 -19.29
CA ASP A 80 10.07 6.64 -19.09
C ASP A 80 10.74 7.49 -18.02
N SER A 81 11.45 6.86 -17.11
CA SER A 81 12.16 7.54 -16.02
C SER A 81 13.41 6.78 -15.60
N TRP A 82 14.35 7.52 -15.01
CA TRP A 82 15.57 6.96 -14.47
C TRP A 82 16.03 7.74 -13.22
N SER A 83 16.81 7.07 -12.38
CA SER A 83 17.42 7.65 -11.17
C SER A 83 18.84 7.19 -11.00
N ARG A 84 19.70 8.02 -10.39
CA ARG A 84 21.07 7.67 -9.99
C ARG A 84 21.25 7.84 -8.50
N ASP A 85 22.08 6.96 -7.91
CA ASP A 85 22.41 6.98 -6.48
C ASP A 85 21.18 7.19 -5.61
N PHE A 86 20.19 6.34 -5.82
CA PHE A 86 18.85 6.50 -5.27
C PHE A 86 18.64 5.65 -4.02
N VAL A 87 17.68 6.07 -3.22
CA VAL A 87 17.13 5.32 -2.10
C VAL A 87 15.61 5.33 -2.20
N MET A 88 15.02 4.14 -2.31
CA MET A 88 13.58 3.93 -2.29
C MET A 88 13.18 3.31 -0.96
N LEU A 89 12.14 3.84 -0.33
CA LEU A 89 11.59 3.33 0.92
C LEU A 89 10.17 2.83 0.68
N ARG A 90 9.88 1.61 1.13
CA ARG A 90 8.51 1.09 1.24
C ARG A 90 8.10 1.17 2.71
N THR A 91 6.93 1.74 2.96
CA THR A 91 6.36 1.87 4.31
C THR A 91 5.14 0.98 4.48
N ASP A 92 4.83 0.63 5.71
CA ASP A 92 3.55 0.05 6.07
C ASP A 92 2.43 1.12 6.06
N PRO A 93 1.16 0.74 6.27
CA PRO A 93 0.04 1.69 6.32
C PRO A 93 0.16 2.75 7.42
N THR A 94 1.01 2.54 8.43
CA THR A 94 1.26 3.51 9.51
C THR A 94 2.38 4.51 9.17
N GLY A 95 3.05 4.33 8.02
CA GLY A 95 4.17 5.15 7.58
C GLY A 95 5.54 4.68 8.06
N LYS A 96 5.63 3.54 8.76
CA LYS A 96 6.89 2.97 9.23
C LYS A 96 7.63 2.28 8.07
N PRO A 97 8.94 2.57 7.85
CA PRO A 97 9.71 1.88 6.83
C PRO A 97 9.83 0.38 7.12
N ILE A 98 9.50 -0.45 6.13
CA ILE A 98 9.62 -1.92 6.18
C ILE A 98 10.66 -2.47 5.23
N ASN A 99 10.87 -1.79 4.09
CA ASN A 99 11.88 -2.17 3.11
C ASN A 99 12.57 -0.91 2.58
N ARG A 100 13.87 -1.07 2.28
CA ARG A 100 14.70 -0.04 1.66
C ARG A 100 15.46 -0.65 0.50
N LEU A 101 15.41 -0.02 -0.66
CA LEU A 101 16.18 -0.37 -1.84
C LEU A 101 17.12 0.79 -2.17
N GLU A 102 18.40 0.50 -2.26
CA GLU A 102 19.44 1.42 -2.72
C GLU A 102 20.00 0.89 -4.04
N GLY A 103 20.47 1.77 -4.91
CA GLY A 103 21.11 1.37 -6.14
C GLY A 103 21.88 2.51 -6.79
N LYS A 104 22.82 2.16 -7.64
CA LYS A 104 23.60 3.17 -8.40
C LYS A 104 22.79 3.78 -9.53
N TYR A 105 21.94 2.98 -10.17
CA TYR A 105 21.15 3.40 -11.31
C TYR A 105 19.88 2.57 -11.38
N ALA A 106 18.77 3.21 -11.70
CA ALA A 106 17.50 2.56 -11.94
C ALA A 106 16.82 3.15 -13.18
N GLU A 107 16.17 2.28 -13.93
CA GLU A 107 15.32 2.59 -15.09
C GLU A 107 13.94 2.01 -14.82
N HIS A 108 12.90 2.79 -15.14
CA HIS A 108 11.52 2.34 -15.08
C HIS A 108 10.96 2.12 -16.48
N PHE A 109 10.29 0.99 -16.67
CA PHE A 109 9.62 0.60 -17.91
C PHE A 109 8.11 0.54 -17.66
N PRO A 110 7.34 1.46 -18.27
CA PRO A 110 5.91 1.59 -17.99
C PRO A 110 5.03 0.53 -18.64
N ASP A 111 5.55 -0.24 -19.59
CA ASP A 111 4.80 -1.28 -20.29
C ASP A 111 4.53 -2.51 -19.42
N ASP A 112 5.47 -2.87 -18.55
CA ASP A 112 5.37 -3.99 -17.57
C ASP A 112 5.48 -3.55 -16.11
N ASP A 113 5.59 -2.23 -15.86
CA ASP A 113 5.76 -1.64 -14.52
C ASP A 113 6.98 -2.24 -13.79
N SER A 114 8.08 -2.41 -14.53
CA SER A 114 9.34 -2.95 -14.00
C SER A 114 10.38 -1.86 -13.74
N TYR A 115 11.24 -2.11 -12.75
CA TYR A 115 12.43 -1.30 -12.46
C TYR A 115 13.66 -2.16 -12.62
N HIS A 116 14.57 -1.75 -13.51
CA HIS A 116 15.87 -2.36 -13.68
C HIS A 116 16.90 -1.59 -12.87
N VAL A 117 17.55 -2.26 -11.94
CA VAL A 117 18.45 -1.63 -10.95
C VAL A 117 19.86 -2.18 -11.10
N THR A 118 20.84 -1.29 -11.15
CA THR A 118 22.27 -1.62 -11.14
C THR A 118 22.84 -1.50 -9.74
N ALA A 119 23.61 -2.49 -9.33
CA ALA A 119 24.24 -2.63 -8.00
C ALA A 119 23.21 -2.41 -6.87
N PRO A 120 22.11 -3.18 -6.85
CA PRO A 120 21.07 -3.07 -5.84
C PRO A 120 21.57 -3.51 -4.47
N ARG A 121 21.06 -2.83 -3.44
CA ARG A 121 21.15 -3.26 -2.05
C ARG A 121 19.78 -3.14 -1.42
N ALA A 122 19.11 -4.27 -1.24
CA ALA A 122 17.79 -4.37 -0.65
C ALA A 122 17.92 -4.68 0.85
N ILE A 123 17.21 -3.94 1.71
CA ILE A 123 17.23 -4.12 3.16
C ILE A 123 15.79 -4.31 3.61
N GLY A 124 15.49 -5.49 4.15
CA GLY A 124 14.22 -5.80 4.80
C GLY A 124 14.35 -5.66 6.30
N GLN A 125 13.45 -4.89 6.91
CA GLN A 125 13.41 -4.67 8.35
C GLN A 125 11.97 -4.67 8.82
N GLN A 126 11.49 -5.82 9.28
CA GLN A 126 10.19 -5.94 9.94
C GLN A 126 10.40 -6.08 11.45
N GLU A 127 9.47 -5.54 12.26
CA GLU A 127 9.64 -5.46 13.73
C GLU A 127 10.02 -6.77 14.44
N ALA A 128 9.51 -7.89 13.93
CA ALA A 128 9.72 -9.21 14.55
C ALA A 128 10.83 -10.04 13.88
N ASN A 129 11.41 -9.54 12.78
CA ASN A 129 12.37 -10.28 11.98
C ASN A 129 13.75 -9.62 12.01
N PRO A 130 14.84 -10.39 12.02
CA PRO A 130 16.18 -9.84 11.89
C PRO A 130 16.37 -9.18 10.53
N ILE A 131 17.24 -8.17 10.50
CA ILE A 131 17.56 -7.45 9.27
C ILE A 131 18.06 -8.41 8.22
N THR A 132 17.46 -8.34 7.04
CA THR A 132 17.88 -9.11 5.87
C THR A 132 18.40 -8.14 4.81
N VAL A 133 19.58 -8.41 4.30
CA VAL A 133 20.23 -7.60 3.26
C VAL A 133 20.46 -8.46 2.03
N GLY A 134 19.96 -8.00 0.88
CA GLY A 134 20.22 -8.59 -0.42
C GLY A 134 21.09 -7.69 -1.28
N THR A 135 22.06 -8.26 -1.99
CA THR A 135 22.92 -7.56 -2.96
C THR A 135 23.12 -8.40 -4.21
N SER A 136 23.31 -7.77 -5.36
CA SER A 136 23.63 -8.42 -6.63
C SER A 136 24.27 -7.43 -7.60
N ASP A 137 24.67 -7.88 -8.77
CA ASP A 137 25.16 -6.98 -9.82
C ASP A 137 23.99 -6.16 -10.42
N THR A 138 22.86 -6.83 -10.67
CA THR A 138 21.63 -6.20 -11.16
C THR A 138 20.41 -6.80 -10.49
N ALA A 139 19.30 -6.06 -10.50
CA ALA A 139 18.00 -6.58 -10.10
C ALA A 139 16.88 -6.04 -11.00
N ILE A 140 15.85 -6.85 -11.17
CA ILE A 140 14.58 -6.43 -11.79
C ILE A 140 13.51 -6.52 -10.71
N MET A 141 12.87 -5.40 -10.45
CA MET A 141 11.74 -5.32 -9.53
C MET A 141 10.46 -5.21 -10.35
N GLU A 142 9.54 -6.13 -10.14
CA GLU A 142 8.30 -6.27 -10.88
C GLU A 142 7.09 -6.11 -9.97
N HIS A 143 5.94 -5.74 -10.57
CA HIS A 143 4.65 -5.68 -9.88
C HIS A 143 4.67 -4.83 -8.60
N GLY A 144 5.28 -3.64 -8.67
CA GLY A 144 5.38 -2.75 -7.51
C GLY A 144 6.21 -3.33 -6.36
N GLY A 145 7.22 -4.16 -6.67
CA GLY A 145 8.12 -4.76 -5.68
C GLY A 145 7.64 -6.06 -5.05
N LYS A 146 6.60 -6.70 -5.60
CA LYS A 146 6.13 -8.02 -5.14
C LYS A 146 7.06 -9.15 -5.56
N ARG A 147 7.82 -8.96 -6.64
CA ARG A 147 8.83 -9.90 -7.12
C ARG A 147 10.10 -9.14 -7.44
N ILE A 148 11.21 -9.59 -6.90
CA ILE A 148 12.54 -9.02 -7.13
C ILE A 148 13.45 -10.15 -7.63
N VAL A 149 13.97 -10.01 -8.85
CA VAL A 149 14.92 -10.93 -9.46
C VAL A 149 16.30 -10.32 -9.36
N MET A 150 17.16 -10.89 -8.56
CA MET A 150 18.53 -10.48 -8.35
C MET A 150 19.45 -11.34 -9.22
N ASN A 151 20.26 -10.73 -10.09
CA ASN A 151 21.11 -11.42 -11.04
C ASN A 151 22.58 -11.01 -10.87
N GLY A 152 23.47 -11.97 -11.05
CA GLY A 152 24.91 -11.83 -10.93
C GLY A 152 25.34 -11.70 -9.46
N ASN A 153 26.13 -12.64 -8.96
CA ASN A 153 26.66 -12.63 -7.60
C ASN A 153 25.58 -12.36 -6.53
N ALA A 154 24.38 -12.89 -6.74
CA ALA A 154 23.26 -12.64 -5.86
C ALA A 154 23.54 -13.22 -4.46
N HIS A 155 23.47 -12.39 -3.44
CA HIS A 155 23.77 -12.71 -2.06
C HIS A 155 22.69 -12.15 -1.15
N VAL A 156 22.12 -12.99 -0.30
CA VAL A 156 21.20 -12.59 0.75
C VAL A 156 21.79 -12.99 2.10
N HIS A 157 21.95 -12.02 2.96
CA HIS A 157 22.42 -12.16 4.33
C HIS A 157 21.32 -11.76 5.31
N ARG A 158 20.93 -12.67 6.21
CA ARG A 158 20.07 -12.38 7.35
C ARG A 158 20.89 -12.45 8.63
N GLN A 159 20.80 -11.39 9.42
CA GLN A 159 21.49 -11.32 10.70
C GLN A 159 20.98 -12.39 11.69
N GLN A 160 21.86 -12.83 12.58
CA GLN A 160 21.52 -13.66 13.72
C GLN A 160 20.57 -12.92 14.67
N ASP A 161 19.62 -13.63 15.27
CA ASP A 161 18.79 -13.14 16.36
C ASP A 161 18.89 -14.07 17.59
N ALA A 162 18.15 -13.76 18.65
CA ALA A 162 18.15 -14.54 19.91
C ALA A 162 17.71 -16.01 19.73
N LYS A 163 17.02 -16.33 18.62
CA LYS A 163 16.43 -17.66 18.37
C LYS A 163 17.01 -18.37 17.16
N ASN A 164 17.76 -17.66 16.32
CA ASN A 164 18.19 -18.14 15.01
C ASN A 164 19.59 -17.70 14.67
N ASP A 165 20.34 -18.60 14.10
CA ASP A 165 21.64 -18.32 13.51
C ASP A 165 21.53 -17.40 12.29
N ALA A 166 22.63 -16.76 11.96
CA ALA A 166 22.78 -16.03 10.72
C ALA A 166 22.53 -16.97 9.52
N LEU A 167 21.97 -16.42 8.44
CA LEU A 167 21.74 -17.13 7.21
C LEU A 167 22.40 -16.36 6.07
N ASP A 168 23.24 -17.03 5.29
CA ASP A 168 23.82 -16.54 4.05
C ASP A 168 23.38 -17.44 2.90
N VAL A 169 22.87 -16.82 1.82
CA VAL A 169 22.48 -17.52 0.61
C VAL A 169 23.18 -16.87 -0.58
N ARG A 170 23.86 -17.65 -1.39
CA ARG A 170 24.57 -17.18 -2.58
C ARG A 170 24.20 -18.02 -3.79
N SER A 171 23.96 -17.34 -4.91
CA SER A 171 23.67 -17.95 -6.20
C SER A 171 23.94 -16.93 -7.31
N GLU A 172 23.98 -17.36 -8.56
CA GLU A 172 23.99 -16.46 -9.71
C GLU A 172 22.66 -15.71 -9.87
N GLN A 173 21.56 -16.30 -9.39
CA GLN A 173 20.26 -15.64 -9.38
C GLN A 173 19.52 -16.00 -8.09
N LEU A 174 18.89 -15.00 -7.48
CA LEU A 174 17.95 -15.18 -6.38
C LEU A 174 16.66 -14.43 -6.69
N ILE A 175 15.52 -15.07 -6.46
CA ILE A 175 14.21 -14.48 -6.60
C ILE A 175 13.62 -14.29 -5.21
N ILE A 176 13.22 -13.06 -4.91
CA ILE A 176 12.64 -12.67 -3.62
C ILE A 176 11.18 -12.33 -3.84
N LEU A 177 10.31 -12.87 -3.02
CA LEU A 177 8.88 -12.55 -2.92
C LEU A 177 8.65 -11.91 -1.55
N PRO A 178 8.75 -10.58 -1.42
CA PRO A 178 8.74 -9.91 -0.13
C PRO A 178 7.43 -10.08 0.65
N ASP A 179 6.30 -10.13 -0.05
CA ASP A 179 4.98 -10.28 0.58
C ASP A 179 4.76 -11.70 1.15
N ASP A 180 5.41 -12.71 0.55
CA ASP A 180 5.35 -14.11 0.98
C ASP A 180 6.49 -14.50 1.95
N ASP A 181 7.44 -13.58 2.19
CA ASP A 181 8.67 -13.87 2.95
C ASP A 181 9.48 -15.04 2.36
N VAL A 182 9.53 -15.18 1.02
CA VAL A 182 10.18 -16.30 0.34
C VAL A 182 11.35 -15.82 -0.51
N ILE A 183 12.45 -16.59 -0.43
CA ILE A 183 13.61 -16.45 -1.30
C ILE A 183 13.82 -17.79 -1.98
N TYR A 184 13.99 -17.82 -3.30
CA TYR A 184 14.22 -19.05 -4.03
C TYR A 184 15.14 -18.84 -5.24
N THR A 185 15.68 -19.94 -5.73
CA THR A 185 16.40 -20.03 -6.99
C THR A 185 16.27 -21.43 -7.55
N ASP A 186 16.28 -21.54 -8.88
CA ASP A 186 16.36 -22.82 -9.59
C ASP A 186 17.81 -23.15 -10.00
N LEU A 187 18.74 -22.23 -9.76
CA LEU A 187 20.16 -22.38 -10.06
C LEU A 187 20.93 -23.00 -8.88
N PRO A 188 22.21 -23.40 -9.11
CA PRO A 188 23.08 -23.79 -8.02
C PRO A 188 23.20 -22.71 -6.95
N ALA A 189 23.08 -23.10 -5.69
CA ALA A 189 23.14 -22.19 -4.55
C ALA A 189 23.98 -22.80 -3.42
N VAL A 190 24.59 -21.92 -2.63
CA VAL A 190 25.27 -22.24 -1.39
C VAL A 190 24.56 -21.54 -0.26
N VAL A 191 24.20 -22.29 0.78
CA VAL A 191 23.56 -21.79 1.99
C VAL A 191 24.47 -22.05 3.17
N LEU A 192 24.74 -21.00 3.96
CA LEU A 192 25.38 -21.10 5.26
C LEU A 192 24.37 -20.72 6.33
N LYS A 193 24.18 -21.58 7.32
CA LYS A 193 23.32 -21.31 8.46
C LYS A 193 24.09 -21.66 9.75
N GLY A 194 24.42 -20.64 10.54
CA GLY A 194 25.36 -20.83 11.63
C GLY A 194 26.69 -21.42 11.13
N ASN A 195 27.05 -22.61 11.64
CA ASN A 195 28.26 -23.33 11.24
C ASN A 195 27.96 -24.41 10.18
N SER A 196 26.73 -24.56 9.74
CA SER A 196 26.33 -25.57 8.78
C SER A 196 26.39 -25.03 7.36
N ARG A 197 26.86 -25.84 6.40
CA ARG A 197 26.94 -25.50 4.98
C ARG A 197 26.13 -26.50 4.17
N MET A 198 25.36 -25.98 3.22
CA MET A 198 24.62 -26.79 2.26
C MET A 198 24.84 -26.23 0.86
N SER A 199 25.08 -27.08 -0.12
CA SER A 199 25.11 -26.73 -1.53
C SER A 199 24.15 -27.62 -2.31
N GLY A 200 23.54 -27.08 -3.36
CA GLY A 200 22.60 -27.83 -4.19
C GLY A 200 22.02 -26.96 -5.31
N THR A 201 21.18 -27.58 -6.10
CA THR A 201 20.44 -26.89 -7.19
C THR A 201 18.96 -26.83 -6.85
N GLY A 202 18.36 -25.69 -7.08
CA GLY A 202 16.98 -25.45 -6.69
C GLY A 202 16.81 -25.32 -5.18
N MET A 203 16.68 -24.10 -4.70
CA MET A 203 16.52 -23.80 -3.28
C MET A 203 15.30 -22.93 -3.07
N ARG A 204 14.56 -23.19 -2.00
CA ARG A 204 13.47 -22.35 -1.51
C ARG A 204 13.58 -22.16 -0.01
N TYR A 205 13.70 -20.94 0.44
CA TYR A 205 13.71 -20.56 1.83
C TYR A 205 12.49 -19.71 2.15
N ASN A 206 11.72 -20.12 3.15
CA ASN A 206 10.61 -19.33 3.70
C ASN A 206 11.07 -18.75 5.02
N ASN A 207 11.15 -17.41 5.10
CA ASN A 207 11.66 -16.70 6.26
C ASN A 207 10.66 -16.69 7.44
N SER A 208 9.35 -16.73 7.17
CA SER A 208 8.31 -16.78 8.22
C SER A 208 8.30 -18.14 8.92
N THR A 209 8.32 -19.24 8.16
CA THR A 209 8.34 -20.62 8.70
C THR A 209 9.75 -21.12 9.00
N ARG A 210 10.78 -20.44 8.47
CA ARG A 210 12.21 -20.77 8.59
C ARG A 210 12.58 -22.13 7.99
N GLN A 211 11.76 -22.58 7.06
CA GLN A 211 11.99 -23.82 6.33
C GLN A 211 12.88 -23.58 5.12
N LEU A 212 13.93 -24.39 4.99
CA LEU A 212 14.78 -24.47 3.83
C LEU A 212 14.49 -25.79 3.12
N GLN A 213 14.20 -25.71 1.82
CA GLN A 213 14.04 -26.86 0.93
C GLN A 213 15.10 -26.75 -0.16
N VAL A 214 15.74 -27.85 -0.49
CA VAL A 214 16.71 -27.97 -1.59
C VAL A 214 16.23 -29.09 -2.48
N SER A 215 16.05 -28.82 -3.78
CA SER A 215 15.49 -29.81 -4.72
C SER A 215 16.48 -30.92 -5.06
N ALA A 216 17.76 -30.59 -5.24
CA ALA A 216 18.83 -31.53 -5.46
C ALA A 216 20.07 -31.11 -4.64
N SER A 217 20.32 -31.78 -3.53
CA SER A 217 21.52 -31.55 -2.71
C SER A 217 22.73 -32.18 -3.35
N THR A 218 23.84 -31.42 -3.39
CA THR A 218 25.14 -31.94 -3.87
C THR A 218 26.04 -32.22 -2.70
N ASP A 219 25.99 -31.41 -1.65
CA ASP A 219 26.83 -31.55 -0.47
C ASP A 219 26.15 -30.91 0.74
N VAL A 220 26.22 -31.58 1.91
CA VAL A 220 25.63 -31.10 3.17
C VAL A 220 26.60 -31.37 4.31
N GLU A 221 27.16 -30.32 4.86
CA GLU A 221 28.02 -30.35 6.04
C GLU A 221 27.25 -29.74 7.23
N ILE A 222 26.91 -30.55 8.22
CA ILE A 222 26.16 -30.13 9.41
C ILE A 222 27.12 -30.08 10.59
N ALA A 223 27.20 -28.91 11.24
CA ALA A 223 27.99 -28.76 12.46
C ALA A 223 27.43 -29.60 13.60
N SER A 224 28.33 -30.27 14.31
CA SER A 224 27.99 -31.22 15.39
C SER A 224 27.17 -30.62 16.56
N SER A 225 27.19 -29.30 16.73
CA SER A 225 26.39 -28.60 17.72
C SER A 225 24.88 -28.59 17.41
N GLU A 226 24.48 -28.76 16.14
CA GLU A 226 23.06 -28.83 15.74
C GLU A 226 22.48 -30.25 15.83
N THR A 227 23.35 -31.29 15.88
CA THR A 227 22.94 -32.69 15.98
C THR A 227 22.55 -33.12 17.41
N GLY A 228 22.80 -32.28 18.43
CA GLY A 228 22.66 -32.61 19.86
C GLY A 228 21.23 -32.63 20.44
N LYS A 229 20.18 -32.47 19.64
CA LYS A 229 18.80 -32.54 20.14
C LYS A 229 18.03 -33.75 19.57
N ARG A 230 18.64 -34.96 19.66
CA ARG A 230 17.85 -36.19 19.58
C ARG A 230 17.10 -36.38 20.90
N PRO A 231 15.80 -36.59 20.92
CA PRO A 231 15.11 -37.06 22.12
C PRO A 231 15.66 -38.49 22.41
N SER A 232 16.21 -38.67 23.58
CA SER A 232 16.57 -39.98 24.07
C SER A 232 15.31 -40.84 24.16
N GLY A 233 15.07 -41.65 23.15
CA GLY A 233 14.09 -42.72 23.18
C GLY A 233 14.50 -43.74 24.25
N GLY A 234 13.65 -43.91 25.23
CA GLY A 234 13.85 -44.83 26.32
C GLY A 234 14.11 -46.24 25.85
N GLU A 235 15.22 -46.75 26.26
CA GLU A 235 15.61 -48.16 26.21
C GLU A 235 14.79 -48.90 27.27
N THR A 236 13.70 -49.52 26.85
CA THR A 236 13.02 -50.55 27.68
C THR A 236 13.89 -51.78 27.69
N ARG A 237 14.64 -51.91 28.75
CA ARG A 237 15.39 -53.12 29.12
C ARG A 237 14.36 -54.17 29.57
N ASN A 238 14.00 -55.10 28.72
CA ASN A 238 13.46 -56.39 29.12
C ASN A 238 14.63 -57.34 29.43
N SER A 239 14.70 -57.84 30.60
CA SER A 239 15.51 -58.99 31.02
C SER A 239 14.63 -59.98 31.78
N PRO A 240 15.03 -61.25 31.77
CA PRO A 240 14.21 -62.46 31.64
C PRO A 240 13.50 -62.87 32.91
#